data_63cd51dcedef4b9da6fc530332b9e315
#
_entry.id   63cd51dcedef4b9da6fc530332b9e315
#
_cell.length_a   1.000
_cell.length_b   1.000
_cell.length_c   1.000
_cell.angle_alpha   90.00
_cell.angle_beta   90.00
_cell.angle_gamma   90.00
#
_symmetry.space_group_name_H-M   'P 1'
#
loop_
_entity.id
_entity.type
_entity.pdbx_description
1 polymer ?
#
loop_
_entity_poly.entity_id
_entity_poly.type
_entity_poly.pdbx_seq_one_letter_code
_entity_poly.pdbx_strand_id
1 'polypeptide(L)'
;MVQGKITDGDVAELVRRTADAASAYIRGDIHTYLTLIKHGETYTLMPPYGGEPRRGFDVTEALETTPRMFLSGEADLELVQTYASGDMAVLVAIERQHGEVGGMPDQDWSLRVTLVFQHEGTEWQLVHRHADPLVHTISMEHMAALARGHS
;
A
#
# COMPACT_ATOMS: atom_id res chain seq x y z
N MET A 1 -9.84 16.98 -25.76
CA MET A 1 -8.64 17.54 -25.15
C MET A 1 -7.59 16.45 -24.99
N VAL A 2 -6.39 16.72 -25.42
CA VAL A 2 -5.31 15.75 -25.24
C VAL A 2 -4.91 15.76 -23.78
N GLN A 3 -4.91 14.59 -23.17
CA GLN A 3 -4.47 14.43 -21.82
C GLN A 3 -2.96 14.72 -21.75
N GLY A 4 -2.57 15.57 -20.83
CA GLY A 4 -1.17 15.93 -20.66
C GLY A 4 -0.35 14.70 -20.27
N LYS A 5 0.90 14.70 -20.69
CA LYS A 5 1.85 13.67 -20.31
C LYS A 5 2.14 13.76 -18.81
N ILE A 6 2.26 12.62 -18.14
CA ILE A 6 2.65 12.57 -16.74
C ILE A 6 4.06 13.14 -16.59
N THR A 7 4.21 14.11 -15.70
CA THR A 7 5.50 14.77 -15.44
C THR A 7 6.20 14.17 -14.22
N ASP A 8 7.49 14.46 -14.08
CA ASP A 8 8.23 14.07 -12.87
C ASP A 8 7.60 14.71 -11.62
N GLY A 9 7.05 15.93 -11.75
CA GLY A 9 6.36 16.60 -10.67
C GLY A 9 5.08 15.86 -10.25
N ASP A 10 4.35 15.31 -11.21
CA ASP A 10 3.15 14.51 -10.93
C ASP A 10 3.52 13.26 -10.15
N VAL A 11 4.61 12.60 -10.52
CA VAL A 11 5.08 11.40 -9.82
C VAL A 11 5.55 11.75 -8.41
N ALA A 12 6.28 12.85 -8.24
CA ALA A 12 6.73 13.30 -6.93
C ALA A 12 5.55 13.61 -6.00
N GLU A 13 4.50 14.22 -6.52
CA GLU A 13 3.26 14.47 -5.78
C GLU A 13 2.61 13.17 -5.36
N LEU A 14 2.55 12.19 -6.26
CA LEU A 14 1.99 10.87 -5.97
C LEU A 14 2.78 10.17 -4.86
N VAL A 15 4.11 10.26 -4.89
CA VAL A 15 4.97 9.68 -3.85
C VAL A 15 4.68 10.31 -2.48
N ARG A 16 4.58 11.65 -2.42
CA ARG A 16 4.25 12.34 -1.17
C ARG A 16 2.90 11.92 -0.63
N ARG A 17 1.90 11.87 -1.50
CA ARG A 17 0.54 11.46 -1.16
C ARG A 17 0.51 10.02 -0.63
N THR A 18 1.27 9.14 -1.26
CA THR A 18 1.39 7.73 -0.85
C THR A 18 2.05 7.60 0.51
N ALA A 19 3.10 8.39 0.78
CA ALA A 19 3.78 8.39 2.07
C ALA A 19 2.84 8.87 3.19
N ASP A 20 2.10 9.94 2.93
CA ASP A 20 1.12 10.46 3.90
C ASP A 20 -0.01 9.47 4.15
N ALA A 21 -0.43 8.76 3.11
CA ALA A 21 -1.47 7.74 3.23
C ALA A 21 -1.00 6.55 4.09
N ALA A 22 0.24 6.12 3.92
CA ALA A 22 0.81 5.04 4.74
C ALA A 22 0.85 5.44 6.20
N SER A 23 1.24 6.67 6.50
CA SER A 23 1.25 7.21 7.86
C SER A 23 -0.16 7.26 8.47
N ALA A 24 -1.13 7.73 7.70
CA ALA A 24 -2.52 7.76 8.16
C ALA A 24 -3.06 6.36 8.45
N TYR A 25 -2.78 5.42 7.56
CA TYR A 25 -3.28 4.05 7.67
C TYR A 25 -2.77 3.35 8.92
N ILE A 26 -1.47 3.42 9.18
CA ILE A 26 -0.89 2.73 10.34
C ILE A 26 -1.38 3.33 11.68
N ARG A 27 -1.81 4.58 11.67
CA ARG A 27 -2.42 5.22 12.85
C ARG A 27 -3.90 4.89 13.00
N GLY A 28 -4.49 4.18 12.05
CA GLY A 28 -5.91 3.90 12.03
C GLY A 28 -6.76 5.07 11.55
N ASP A 29 -6.15 6.10 10.98
CA ASP A 29 -6.83 7.28 10.47
C ASP A 29 -7.33 7.03 9.05
N ILE A 30 -8.37 6.24 8.96
CA ILE A 30 -8.93 5.81 7.68
C ILE A 30 -9.53 6.99 6.90
N HIS A 31 -10.06 7.99 7.59
CA HIS A 31 -10.66 9.15 6.92
C HIS A 31 -9.61 9.93 6.14
N THR A 32 -8.45 10.21 6.75
CA THR A 32 -7.35 10.88 6.05
C THR A 32 -6.83 10.00 4.92
N TYR A 33 -6.67 8.69 5.16
CA TYR A 33 -6.24 7.75 4.11
C TYR A 33 -7.14 7.86 2.88
N LEU A 34 -8.46 7.86 3.07
CA LEU A 34 -9.42 7.90 1.97
C LEU A 34 -9.43 9.22 1.21
N THR A 35 -9.01 10.32 1.85
CA THR A 35 -8.84 11.59 1.14
C THR A 35 -7.60 11.61 0.25
N LEU A 36 -6.61 10.79 0.61
CA LEU A 36 -5.32 10.75 -0.10
C LEU A 36 -5.29 9.70 -1.20
N ILE A 37 -5.97 8.58 -0.99
CA ILE A 37 -5.94 7.44 -1.93
C ILE A 37 -7.36 7.13 -2.40
N LYS A 38 -7.56 7.18 -3.72
CA LYS A 38 -8.76 6.66 -4.37
C LYS A 38 -8.43 5.31 -4.99
N HIS A 39 -9.31 4.34 -4.76
CA HIS A 39 -9.16 3.01 -5.35
C HIS A 39 -9.98 2.94 -6.64
N GLY A 40 -9.37 2.44 -7.71
CA GLY A 40 -10.06 2.25 -8.98
C GLY A 40 -11.09 1.12 -8.90
N GLU A 41 -12.02 1.11 -9.84
CA GLU A 41 -13.06 0.06 -9.89
C GLU A 41 -12.48 -1.34 -10.06
N THR A 42 -11.32 -1.44 -10.69
CA THR A 42 -10.66 -2.72 -10.94
C THR A 42 -9.58 -3.05 -9.91
N TYR A 43 -9.57 -2.33 -8.79
CA TYR A 43 -8.55 -2.49 -7.76
C TYR A 43 -8.40 -3.96 -7.33
N THR A 44 -7.14 -4.39 -7.23
CA THR A 44 -6.78 -5.70 -6.71
C THR A 44 -5.74 -5.56 -5.61
N LEU A 45 -5.81 -6.45 -4.63
CA LEU A 45 -4.89 -6.46 -3.50
C LEU A 45 -4.35 -7.87 -3.30
N MET A 46 -3.01 -7.97 -3.23
CA MET A 46 -2.33 -9.15 -2.73
C MET A 46 -1.90 -8.81 -1.29
N PRO A 47 -2.68 -9.22 -0.28
CA PRO A 47 -2.43 -8.75 1.09
C PRO A 47 -1.18 -9.36 1.71
N PRO A 48 -0.54 -8.67 2.66
CA PRO A 48 0.75 -9.11 3.21
C PRO A 48 0.68 -10.37 4.05
N TYR A 49 -0.50 -10.74 4.51
CA TYR A 49 -0.69 -11.99 5.26
C TYR A 49 -1.02 -13.17 4.34
N GLY A 50 -1.03 -12.96 3.02
CA GLY A 50 -1.25 -14.03 2.06
C GLY A 50 -2.71 -14.35 1.82
N GLY A 51 -2.94 -15.48 1.19
CA GLY A 51 -4.27 -15.97 0.88
C GLY A 51 -4.78 -15.50 -0.48
N GLU A 52 -6.10 -15.52 -0.65
CA GLU A 52 -6.73 -15.14 -1.91
C GLU A 52 -6.55 -13.67 -2.23
N PRO A 53 -6.28 -13.34 -3.51
CA PRO A 53 -6.31 -11.95 -3.94
C PRO A 53 -7.68 -11.33 -3.68
N ARG A 54 -7.68 -10.09 -3.25
CA ARG A 54 -8.93 -9.35 -3.02
C ARG A 54 -9.21 -8.48 -4.23
N ARG A 55 -10.48 -8.38 -4.61
CA ARG A 55 -10.93 -7.56 -5.73
C ARG A 55 -11.87 -6.49 -5.23
N GLY A 56 -11.61 -5.26 -5.66
CA GLY A 56 -12.36 -4.10 -5.21
C GLY A 56 -11.97 -3.65 -3.81
N PHE A 57 -12.34 -2.44 -3.48
CA PHE A 57 -12.08 -1.84 -2.16
C PHE A 57 -13.40 -1.49 -1.51
N ASP A 58 -13.69 -2.11 -0.38
CA ASP A 58 -14.92 -1.87 0.37
C ASP A 58 -14.69 -0.76 1.38
N VAL A 59 -15.18 0.44 1.05
CA VAL A 59 -15.02 1.63 1.90
C VAL A 59 -15.72 1.44 3.24
N THR A 60 -16.92 0.85 3.23
CA THR A 60 -17.70 0.64 4.46
C THR A 60 -16.94 -0.27 5.42
N GLU A 61 -16.42 -1.38 4.91
CA GLU A 61 -15.61 -2.30 5.71
C GLU A 61 -14.37 -1.60 6.26
N ALA A 62 -13.67 -0.84 5.42
CA ALA A 62 -12.46 -0.13 5.82
C ALA A 62 -12.73 0.89 6.94
N LEU A 63 -13.82 1.64 6.83
CA LEU A 63 -14.22 2.61 7.87
C LEU A 63 -14.46 1.94 9.21
N GLU A 64 -14.97 0.72 9.19
CA GLU A 64 -15.29 -0.02 10.40
C GLU A 64 -14.08 -0.74 10.99
N THR A 65 -13.30 -1.45 10.15
CA THR A 65 -12.25 -2.35 10.63
C THR A 65 -10.91 -1.67 10.88
N THR A 66 -10.53 -0.69 10.06
CA THR A 66 -9.20 -0.09 10.17
C THR A 66 -8.92 0.56 11.52
N PRO A 67 -9.84 1.40 12.08
CA PRO A 67 -9.56 2.01 13.39
C PRO A 67 -9.50 1.01 14.54
N ARG A 68 -10.12 -0.16 14.37
CA ARG A 68 -10.09 -1.20 15.40
C ARG A 68 -8.80 -2.00 15.36
N MET A 69 -8.23 -2.17 14.17
CA MET A 69 -7.02 -2.97 13.97
C MET A 69 -5.75 -2.17 14.19
N PHE A 70 -5.71 -0.94 13.68
CA PHE A 70 -4.53 -0.08 13.73
C PHE A 70 -4.74 1.01 14.78
N LEU A 71 -4.12 0.86 15.95
CA LEU A 71 -4.35 1.76 17.08
C LEU A 71 -3.37 2.91 17.13
N SER A 72 -2.12 2.67 16.74
CA SER A 72 -1.08 3.70 16.72
C SER A 72 0.06 3.24 15.82
N GLY A 73 0.87 4.18 15.36
CA GLY A 73 2.04 3.83 14.58
C GLY A 73 2.62 5.00 13.81
N GLU A 74 3.77 4.74 13.24
CA GLU A 74 4.47 5.67 12.37
C GLU A 74 4.96 4.91 11.13
N ALA A 75 4.94 5.57 9.99
CA ALA A 75 5.40 4.99 8.73
C ALA A 75 6.23 6.00 7.95
N ASP A 76 7.31 5.49 7.34
CA ASP A 76 8.11 6.22 6.36
C ASP A 76 8.13 5.39 5.09
N LEU A 77 7.98 6.06 3.96
CA LEU A 77 8.04 5.39 2.67
C LEU A 77 9.47 5.47 2.12
N GLU A 78 10.14 4.32 2.08
CA GLU A 78 11.46 4.21 1.44
C GLU A 78 11.25 3.87 -0.02
N LEU A 79 11.36 4.89 -0.87
CA LEU A 79 11.15 4.70 -2.30
C LEU A 79 12.36 4.01 -2.93
N VAL A 80 12.12 2.88 -3.60
CA VAL A 80 13.17 2.14 -4.31
C VAL A 80 13.24 2.60 -5.77
N GLN A 81 12.08 2.69 -6.44
CA GLN A 81 12.02 3.09 -7.85
C GLN A 81 10.61 3.52 -8.22
N THR A 82 10.50 4.39 -9.20
CA THR A 82 9.24 4.74 -9.84
C THR A 82 9.35 4.46 -11.33
N TYR A 83 8.22 4.05 -11.90
CA TYR A 83 8.08 3.89 -13.36
C TYR A 83 6.82 4.61 -13.77
N ALA A 84 6.88 5.33 -14.87
CA ALA A 84 5.70 6.00 -15.42
C ALA A 84 5.70 5.89 -16.93
N SER A 85 4.55 5.54 -17.49
CA SER A 85 4.37 5.41 -18.94
C SER A 85 2.90 5.61 -19.26
N GLY A 86 2.60 6.48 -20.22
CA GLY A 86 1.22 6.79 -20.57
C GLY A 86 0.49 7.40 -19.37
N ASP A 87 -0.58 6.75 -18.93
CA ASP A 87 -1.38 7.17 -17.79
C ASP A 87 -1.14 6.31 -16.55
N MET A 88 -0.09 5.49 -16.56
CA MET A 88 0.21 4.57 -15.47
C MET A 88 1.50 4.96 -14.76
N ALA A 89 1.52 4.74 -13.46
CA ALA A 89 2.74 4.87 -12.65
C ALA A 89 2.84 3.69 -11.70
N VAL A 90 4.07 3.22 -11.50
CA VAL A 90 4.35 2.13 -10.56
C VAL A 90 5.34 2.65 -9.52
N LEU A 91 5.01 2.47 -8.25
CA LEU A 91 5.91 2.77 -7.15
C LEU A 91 6.39 1.46 -6.55
N VAL A 92 7.70 1.31 -6.47
CA VAL A 92 8.35 0.18 -5.78
C VAL A 92 8.98 0.75 -4.52
N ALA A 93 8.54 0.26 -3.36
CA ALA A 93 8.93 0.89 -2.10
C ALA A 93 8.91 -0.09 -0.94
N ILE A 94 9.50 0.36 0.17
CA ILE A 94 9.36 -0.32 1.44
C ILE A 94 8.63 0.64 2.39
N GLU A 95 7.53 0.20 2.95
CA GLU A 95 6.84 0.92 4.01
C GLU A 95 7.53 0.56 5.31
N ARG A 96 8.43 1.43 5.78
CA ARG A 96 9.12 1.27 7.06
C ARG A 96 8.17 1.76 8.15
N GLN A 97 7.65 0.84 8.93
CA GLN A 97 6.60 1.21 9.87
C GLN A 97 6.62 0.35 11.12
N HIS A 98 6.12 0.94 12.20
CA HIS A 98 5.89 0.24 13.45
C HIS A 98 4.58 0.73 14.05
N GLY A 99 4.00 -0.05 14.92
CA GLY A 99 2.76 0.34 15.56
C GLY A 99 2.11 -0.78 16.34
N GLU A 100 1.00 -0.43 16.97
CA GLU A 100 0.13 -1.38 17.66
C GLU A 100 -0.95 -1.81 16.68
N VAL A 101 -0.84 -3.05 16.20
CA VAL A 101 -1.74 -3.59 15.18
C VAL A 101 -2.26 -4.95 15.64
N GLY A 102 -3.56 -5.16 15.45
CA GLY A 102 -4.17 -6.46 15.70
C GLY A 102 -4.14 -6.91 17.15
N GLY A 103 -4.09 -5.96 18.08
CA GLY A 103 -4.04 -6.27 19.50
C GLY A 103 -2.65 -6.61 20.02
N MET A 104 -1.64 -6.53 19.16
CA MET A 104 -0.25 -6.79 19.55
C MET A 104 0.46 -5.51 19.95
N PRO A 105 1.49 -5.61 20.84
CA PRO A 105 2.28 -4.45 21.22
C PRO A 105 2.99 -3.80 20.04
N ASP A 106 3.41 -2.54 20.22
CA ASP A 106 4.17 -1.82 19.22
C ASP A 106 5.36 -2.64 18.75
N GLN A 107 5.45 -2.85 17.45
CA GLN A 107 6.51 -3.62 16.82
C GLN A 107 6.62 -3.26 15.34
N ASP A 108 7.64 -3.79 14.69
CA ASP A 108 7.91 -3.56 13.27
C ASP A 108 6.87 -4.28 12.40
N TRP A 109 6.22 -3.52 11.53
CA TRP A 109 5.26 -4.02 10.53
C TRP A 109 5.70 -3.64 9.13
N SER A 110 7.01 -3.46 8.91
CA SER A 110 7.51 -3.04 7.61
C SER A 110 7.15 -4.01 6.50
N LEU A 111 6.82 -3.47 5.34
CA LEU A 111 6.34 -4.23 4.19
C LEU A 111 7.07 -3.80 2.93
N ARG A 112 7.39 -4.77 2.07
CA ARG A 112 7.78 -4.48 0.69
C ARG A 112 6.49 -4.29 -0.10
N VAL A 113 6.41 -3.21 -0.88
CA VAL A 113 5.18 -2.91 -1.62
C VAL A 113 5.46 -2.56 -3.07
N THR A 114 4.53 -2.97 -3.92
CA THR A 114 4.44 -2.51 -5.29
C THR A 114 3.05 -1.92 -5.47
N LEU A 115 2.99 -0.67 -5.88
CA LEU A 115 1.73 0.05 -6.06
C LEU A 115 1.61 0.47 -7.51
N VAL A 116 0.47 0.16 -8.13
CA VAL A 116 0.19 0.56 -9.50
C VAL A 116 -0.95 1.57 -9.47
N PHE A 117 -0.67 2.75 -10.04
CA PHE A 117 -1.63 3.83 -10.13
C PHE A 117 -1.98 4.11 -11.58
N GLN A 118 -3.23 4.48 -11.82
CA GLN A 118 -3.68 4.95 -13.12
C GLN A 118 -4.16 6.38 -12.97
N HIS A 119 -3.70 7.25 -13.87
CA HIS A 119 -4.10 8.64 -13.90
C HIS A 119 -5.35 8.76 -14.78
N GLU A 120 -6.43 9.24 -14.20
CA GLU A 120 -7.69 9.41 -14.90
C GLU A 120 -8.19 10.83 -14.68
N GLY A 121 -8.24 11.63 -15.77
CA GLY A 121 -8.54 13.04 -15.65
C GLY A 121 -7.44 13.76 -14.89
N THR A 122 -7.77 14.28 -13.70
CA THR A 122 -6.80 14.95 -12.81
C THR A 122 -6.48 14.11 -11.58
N GLU A 123 -6.98 12.89 -11.52
CA GLU A 123 -6.85 12.06 -10.33
C GLU A 123 -6.01 10.81 -10.59
N TRP A 124 -5.26 10.43 -9.56
CA TRP A 124 -4.61 9.13 -9.52
C TRP A 124 -5.53 8.15 -8.81
N GLN A 125 -5.67 6.95 -9.39
CA GLN A 125 -6.41 5.86 -8.77
C GLN A 125 -5.46 4.68 -8.55
N LEU A 126 -5.48 4.14 -7.34
CA LEU A 126 -4.72 2.93 -7.03
C LEU A 126 -5.47 1.75 -7.63
N VAL A 127 -4.82 1.03 -8.56
CA VAL A 127 -5.44 -0.12 -9.22
C VAL A 127 -4.85 -1.44 -8.77
N HIS A 128 -3.66 -1.43 -8.15
CA HIS A 128 -3.10 -2.65 -7.59
C HIS A 128 -2.15 -2.34 -6.44
N ARG A 129 -2.22 -3.14 -5.40
CA ARG A 129 -1.25 -3.16 -4.31
C ARG A 129 -0.84 -4.59 -4.05
N HIS A 130 0.46 -4.83 -4.04
CA HIS A 130 1.04 -6.08 -3.57
C HIS A 130 1.96 -5.72 -2.41
N ALA A 131 1.79 -6.38 -1.28
CA ALA A 131 2.61 -6.15 -0.10
C ALA A 131 3.02 -7.49 0.50
N ASP A 132 4.24 -7.55 1.04
CA ASP A 132 4.68 -8.71 1.81
C ASP A 132 5.63 -8.26 2.93
N PRO A 133 5.75 -9.06 4.00
CA PRO A 133 6.58 -8.70 5.15
C PRO A 133 8.03 -9.18 5.03
N LEU A 134 8.46 -9.63 3.86
CA LEU A 134 9.79 -10.22 3.67
C LEU A 134 10.87 -9.17 3.47
N VAL A 135 10.89 -8.16 4.32
CA VAL A 135 11.90 -7.10 4.30
C VAL A 135 13.28 -7.64 4.65
N HIS A 136 13.31 -8.66 5.51
CA HIS A 136 14.54 -9.37 5.87
C HIS A 136 14.58 -10.72 5.14
N THR A 137 15.78 -11.13 4.72
CA THR A 137 15.97 -12.39 4.02
C THR A 137 15.60 -13.57 4.93
N ILE A 138 14.88 -14.52 4.39
CA ILE A 138 14.61 -15.80 5.07
C ILE A 138 15.32 -16.93 4.33
N SER A 139 15.43 -18.11 4.97
CA SER A 139 16.04 -19.27 4.34
C SER A 139 15.14 -19.86 3.26
N MET A 140 15.75 -20.65 2.36
CA MET A 140 14.98 -21.34 1.32
C MET A 140 14.00 -22.34 1.93
N GLU A 141 14.40 -22.98 3.03
CA GLU A 141 13.53 -23.92 3.76
C GLU A 141 12.31 -23.19 4.32
N HIS A 142 12.51 -21.99 4.89
CA HIS A 142 11.42 -21.19 5.41
C HIS A 142 10.49 -20.73 4.29
N MET A 143 11.09 -20.28 3.16
CA MET A 143 10.30 -19.87 2.00
C MET A 143 9.43 -21.03 1.49
N ALA A 144 10.01 -22.22 1.39
CA ALA A 144 9.28 -23.42 0.96
C ALA A 144 8.14 -23.76 1.92
N ALA A 145 8.38 -23.61 3.22
CA ALA A 145 7.35 -23.86 4.23
C ALA A 145 6.19 -22.88 4.10
N LEU A 146 6.50 -21.60 3.90
CA LEU A 146 5.46 -20.58 3.67
C LEU A 146 4.66 -20.89 2.40
N ALA A 147 5.34 -21.28 1.32
CA ALA A 147 4.68 -21.61 0.05
C ALA A 147 3.71 -22.79 0.19
N ARG A 148 4.03 -23.74 1.07
CA ARG A 148 3.16 -24.90 1.36
C ARG A 148 2.03 -24.57 2.33
N GLY A 149 2.00 -23.38 2.91
CA GLY A 149 1.02 -23.00 3.92
C GLY A 149 1.40 -23.41 5.33
N HIS A 150 2.69 -23.61 5.60
CA HIS A 150 3.22 -23.90 6.93
C HIS A 150 4.06 -22.71 7.42
N SER A 151 4.05 -22.49 8.69
CA SER A 151 4.85 -21.43 9.31
C SER A 151 6.27 -21.88 9.65
#